data_342e2adff30e98a4f2a7b104c2588627
#
_entry.id   342e2adff30e98a4f2a7b104c2588627
#
_cell.length_a   1.000
_cell.length_b   1.000
_cell.length_c   1.000
_cell.angle_alpha   90.00
_cell.angle_beta   90.00
_cell.angle_gamma   90.00
#
_symmetry.space_group_name_H-M   'P 1'
#
loop_
_entity.id
_entity.type
_entity.pdbx_description
1 polymer ?
#
loop_
_entity_poly.entity_id
_entity_poly.type
_entity_poly.pdbx_seq_one_letter_code
_entity_poly.pdbx_strand_id
1 'polypeptide(L)'
;MSQTDAVHTFQRTGISGTDLEQNDEPTVDTTEVLSLLSDEYARELIDILLEEPLSARELSDRLDMSRPTVYRRLNRLESAGVIEGSMVVDPEGHHRNRFTVVVDHLQLQFESDGIRLEASG
;
A
#
# COMPACT_ATOMS: atom_id res chain seq x y z
N MET A 1 -29.23 -5.28 6.31
CA MET A 1 -28.48 -5.06 5.91
C MET A 1 -28.12 -4.63 5.24
N SER A 2 -28.28 -4.38 5.20
CA SER A 2 -27.68 -4.02 4.54
C SER A 2 -27.24 -3.41 3.80
N GLN A 3 -27.18 -3.15 3.65
CA GLN A 3 -26.60 -2.66 2.91
C GLN A 3 -26.17 -2.05 2.35
N THR A 4 -26.32 -1.98 2.34
CA THR A 4 -25.69 -1.49 1.66
C THR A 4 -25.36 -0.79 1.03
N ASP A 5 -25.54 -0.74 1.17
CA ASP A 5 -24.95 -0.15 0.54
C ASP A 5 -24.51 0.58 0.08
N ALA A 6 -24.86 0.75 0.39
CA ALA A 6 -24.22 1.34 -0.05
C ALA A 6 -23.52 1.87 -0.51
N VAL A 7 -23.70 1.88 -0.24
CA VAL A 7 -22.80 2.22 -0.76
C VAL A 7 -22.21 2.32 -1.67
N HIS A 8 -22.56 1.95 -1.68
CA HIS A 8 -21.99 1.97 -2.53
C HIS A 8 -21.57 2.22 -3.34
N THR A 9 -22.03 1.97 -3.46
CA THR A 9 -21.66 2.14 -4.21
C THR A 9 -21.13 2.57 -4.87
N PHE A 10 -21.42 2.50 -4.88
CA PHE A 10 -20.77 2.82 -5.46
C PHE A 10 -20.15 2.95 -6.00
N GLN A 11 -20.39 2.86 -5.98
CA GLN A 11 -19.73 2.91 -6.43
C GLN A 11 -19.11 2.87 -7.09
N ARG A 12 -19.40 2.91 -7.19
CA ARG A 12 -18.74 2.89 -7.93
C ARG A 12 -18.42 3.08 -8.77
N THR A 13 -18.87 2.96 -8.90
CA THR A 13 -18.39 3.29 -9.69
C THR A 13 -18.18 3.94 -10.33
N GLY A 14 -18.57 4.22 -10.48
CA GLY A 14 -18.10 4.95 -10.86
C GLY A 14 -17.83 5.71 -11.25
N ILE A 15 -18.11 5.93 -11.11
CA ILE A 15 -17.70 6.71 -11.37
C ILE A 15 -17.52 7.40 -11.67
N SER A 16 -17.77 7.63 -11.53
CA SER A 16 -17.40 8.31 -11.69
C SER A 16 -16.89 9.12 -11.80
N GLY A 17 -16.88 9.42 -11.81
CA GLY A 17 -16.16 10.12 -11.76
C GLY A 17 -15.89 11.02 -11.32
N THR A 18 -16.22 11.21 -10.90
CA THR A 18 -15.82 11.92 -10.45
C THR A 18 -15.39 12.07 -9.60
N ASP A 19 -15.69 11.73 -9.27
CA ASP A 19 -15.16 11.77 -8.44
C ASP A 19 -14.11 11.68 -8.32
N LEU A 20 -13.86 11.69 -8.75
CA LEU A 20 -12.78 11.81 -8.60
C LEU A 20 -12.02 12.58 -7.83
N GLU A 21 -12.32 12.94 -7.73
CA GLU A 21 -11.71 13.61 -7.12
C GLU A 21 -11.24 13.79 -6.04
N GLN A 22 -11.49 13.92 -5.86
CA GLN A 22 -11.07 14.25 -4.76
C GLN A 22 -10.98 13.41 -3.72
N ASN A 23 -10.88 12.33 -3.99
CA ASN A 23 -10.75 11.30 -3.01
C ASN A 23 -9.30 11.18 -2.60
N ASP A 24 -9.02 11.44 -1.34
CA ASP A 24 -7.66 11.39 -0.84
C ASP A 24 -7.26 10.01 -0.37
N GLU A 25 -8.12 9.02 -0.50
CA GLU A 25 -7.83 7.70 -0.01
C GLU A 25 -6.96 6.92 -0.99
N PRO A 26 -6.02 6.09 -0.48
CA PRO A 26 -5.17 5.32 -1.37
C PRO A 26 -5.97 4.30 -2.15
N THR A 27 -5.51 4.04 -3.37
CA THR A 27 -6.10 3.02 -4.23
C THR A 27 -5.23 1.78 -4.14
N VAL A 28 -5.83 0.65 -3.81
CA VAL A 28 -5.10 -0.59 -3.64
C VAL A 28 -5.65 -1.68 -4.55
N ASP A 29 -4.76 -2.60 -4.93
CA ASP A 29 -5.14 -3.80 -5.69
C ASP A 29 -5.46 -4.90 -4.68
N THR A 30 -6.72 -5.30 -4.62
CA THR A 30 -7.21 -6.23 -3.61
C THR A 30 -6.43 -7.55 -3.59
N THR A 31 -6.29 -8.18 -4.75
CA THR A 31 -5.63 -9.47 -4.83
C THR A 31 -4.19 -9.38 -4.40
N GLU A 32 -3.49 -8.37 -4.90
CA GLU A 32 -2.07 -8.19 -4.59
C GLU A 32 -1.87 -7.88 -3.12
N VAL A 33 -2.71 -7.01 -2.54
CA VAL A 33 -2.60 -6.67 -1.12
C VAL A 33 -2.80 -7.91 -0.26
N LEU A 34 -3.83 -8.72 -0.55
CA LEU A 34 -4.08 -9.92 0.24
C LEU A 34 -2.91 -10.90 0.13
N SER A 35 -2.33 -11.02 -1.06
CA SER A 35 -1.16 -11.87 -1.26
C SER A 35 0.03 -11.39 -0.45
N LEU A 36 0.27 -10.07 -0.47
CA LEU A 36 1.39 -9.48 0.25
C LEU A 36 1.23 -9.59 1.76
N LEU A 37 0.01 -9.41 2.26
CA LEU A 37 -0.23 -9.51 3.70
C LEU A 37 -0.05 -10.93 4.22
N SER A 38 -0.10 -11.93 3.35
CA SER A 38 0.18 -13.30 3.73
C SER A 38 1.67 -13.63 3.63
N ASP A 39 2.48 -12.72 3.08
CA ASP A 39 3.91 -12.92 2.89
C ASP A 39 4.68 -12.35 4.08
N GLU A 40 5.45 -13.19 4.74
CA GLU A 40 6.19 -12.81 5.94
C GLU A 40 7.17 -11.68 5.68
N TYR A 41 7.89 -11.73 4.56
CA TYR A 41 8.87 -10.70 4.24
C TYR A 41 8.21 -9.34 3.98
N ALA A 42 7.07 -9.37 3.29
CA ALA A 42 6.33 -8.13 3.04
C ALA A 42 5.86 -7.50 4.35
N ARG A 43 5.37 -8.34 5.28
CA ARG A 43 4.94 -7.82 6.59
C ARG A 43 6.10 -7.23 7.37
N GLU A 44 7.29 -7.84 7.31
CA GLU A 44 8.45 -7.28 8.00
C GLU A 44 8.82 -5.91 7.46
N LEU A 45 8.74 -5.75 6.13
CA LEU A 45 9.02 -4.46 5.51
C LEU A 45 8.00 -3.41 5.95
N ILE A 46 6.72 -3.78 5.98
CA ILE A 46 5.68 -2.87 6.42
C ILE A 46 5.91 -2.47 7.87
N ASP A 47 6.21 -3.43 8.73
CA ASP A 47 6.40 -3.16 10.15
C ASP A 47 7.48 -2.11 10.39
N ILE A 48 8.62 -2.26 9.70
CA ILE A 48 9.71 -1.32 9.92
C ILE A 48 9.42 0.04 9.28
N LEU A 49 8.73 0.05 8.14
CA LEU A 49 8.37 1.30 7.48
C LEU A 49 7.30 2.07 8.22
N LEU A 50 6.50 1.40 9.04
CA LEU A 50 5.55 2.08 9.91
C LEU A 50 6.25 2.89 10.98
N GLU A 51 7.48 2.52 11.34
CA GLU A 51 8.24 3.26 12.34
C GLU A 51 8.92 4.49 11.75
N GLU A 52 9.47 4.36 10.55
CA GLU A 52 10.11 5.49 9.87
C GLU A 52 10.28 5.21 8.39
N PRO A 53 10.27 6.26 7.57
CA PRO A 53 10.56 6.09 6.15
C PRO A 53 12.02 5.65 5.94
N LEU A 54 12.23 4.69 5.07
CA LEU A 54 13.56 4.15 4.81
C LEU A 54 13.75 3.87 3.33
N SER A 55 15.00 3.91 2.89
CA SER A 55 15.37 3.52 1.53
C SER A 55 15.50 2.00 1.45
N ALA A 56 15.52 1.48 0.22
CA ALA A 56 15.72 0.05 0.01
C ALA A 56 17.04 -0.42 0.61
N ARG A 57 18.07 0.40 0.50
CA ARG A 57 19.38 0.05 1.04
C ARG A 57 19.35 -0.04 2.56
N GLU A 58 18.70 0.94 3.20
CA GLU A 58 18.57 0.92 4.66
C GLU A 58 17.79 -0.29 5.13
N LEU A 59 16.75 -0.64 4.39
CA LEU A 59 15.97 -1.83 4.71
C LEU A 59 16.79 -3.10 4.58
N SER A 60 17.59 -3.20 3.50
CA SER A 60 18.46 -4.36 3.31
C SER A 60 19.48 -4.50 4.43
N ASP A 61 19.96 -3.37 4.95
CA ASP A 61 20.96 -3.41 6.01
C ASP A 61 20.35 -3.81 7.34
N ARG A 62 19.10 -3.52 7.56
CA ARG A 62 18.44 -3.80 8.86
C ARG A 62 17.75 -5.14 8.93
N LEU A 63 17.32 -5.67 7.79
CA LEU A 63 16.53 -6.88 7.76
C LEU A 63 17.36 -8.06 7.30
N ASP A 64 17.03 -9.23 7.84
CA ASP A 64 17.72 -10.46 7.47
C ASP A 64 17.05 -11.07 6.24
N MET A 65 17.21 -10.37 5.11
CA MET A 65 16.73 -10.87 3.84
C MET A 65 17.62 -10.30 2.74
N SER A 66 17.71 -11.01 1.64
CA SER A 66 18.59 -10.62 0.54
C SER A 66 18.11 -9.34 -0.12
N ARG A 67 19.02 -8.58 -0.73
CA ARG A 67 18.66 -7.39 -1.47
C ARG A 67 17.60 -7.65 -2.54
N PRO A 68 17.77 -8.69 -3.38
CA PRO A 68 16.74 -8.96 -4.38
C PRO A 68 15.36 -9.18 -3.77
N THR A 69 15.30 -9.83 -2.61
CA THR A 69 14.03 -10.05 -1.92
C THR A 69 13.44 -8.71 -1.49
N VAL A 70 14.25 -7.84 -0.87
CA VAL A 70 13.78 -6.53 -0.45
C VAL A 70 13.25 -5.74 -1.64
N TYR A 71 14.02 -5.67 -2.72
CA TYR A 71 13.62 -4.88 -3.89
C TYR A 71 12.34 -5.42 -4.52
N ARG A 72 12.22 -6.74 -4.65
CA ARG A 72 11.02 -7.33 -5.23
C ARG A 72 9.78 -7.03 -4.39
N ARG A 73 9.90 -7.18 -3.07
CA ARG A 73 8.77 -6.92 -2.17
C ARG A 73 8.38 -5.45 -2.16
N LEU A 74 9.37 -4.55 -2.15
CA LEU A 74 9.09 -3.11 -2.21
C LEU A 74 8.36 -2.76 -3.49
N ASN A 75 8.81 -3.30 -4.62
CA ASN A 75 8.14 -3.03 -5.90
C ASN A 75 6.70 -3.50 -5.87
N ARG A 76 6.46 -4.67 -5.31
CA ARG A 76 5.10 -5.20 -5.22
C ARG A 76 4.23 -4.38 -4.27
N LEU A 77 4.78 -4.00 -3.13
CA LEU A 77 4.04 -3.17 -2.16
C LEU A 77 3.69 -1.81 -2.76
N GLU A 78 4.61 -1.23 -3.51
CA GLU A 78 4.37 0.04 -4.17
C GLU A 78 3.32 -0.10 -5.27
N SER A 79 3.44 -1.13 -6.10
CA SER A 79 2.46 -1.38 -7.15
C SER A 79 1.08 -1.67 -6.59
N ALA A 80 1.03 -2.31 -5.44
CA ALA A 80 -0.25 -2.63 -4.80
C ALA A 80 -0.89 -1.42 -4.10
N GLY A 81 -0.14 -0.33 -3.92
CA GLY A 81 -0.67 0.88 -3.33
C GLY A 81 -0.49 0.98 -1.82
N VAL A 82 0.28 0.08 -1.22
CA VAL A 82 0.48 0.06 0.24
C VAL A 82 1.55 1.06 0.67
N ILE A 83 2.60 1.20 -0.13
CA ILE A 83 3.68 2.13 0.17
C ILE A 83 3.90 3.05 -1.02
N GLU A 84 4.61 4.13 -0.76
CA GLU A 84 4.92 5.11 -1.77
C GLU A 84 6.38 5.52 -1.62
N GLY A 85 7.09 5.63 -2.75
CA GLY A 85 8.45 6.09 -2.75
C GLY A 85 8.53 7.57 -3.08
N SER A 86 9.41 8.30 -2.40
CA SER A 86 9.68 9.68 -2.74
C SER A 86 11.17 9.93 -2.71
N MET A 87 11.62 10.77 -3.63
CA MET A 87 13.04 11.08 -3.76
C MET A 87 13.45 12.08 -2.71
N VAL A 88 14.52 11.76 -2.00
CA VAL A 88 15.09 12.64 -0.99
C VAL A 88 16.55 12.88 -1.35
N VAL A 89 16.98 14.12 -1.20
CA VAL A 89 18.38 14.48 -1.42
C VAL A 89 19.03 14.66 -0.06
N ASP A 90 20.09 13.90 0.22
CA ASP A 90 20.77 14.02 1.50
C ASP A 90 21.74 15.21 1.48
N PRO A 91 22.33 15.57 2.64
CA PRO A 91 23.22 16.74 2.71
C PRO A 91 24.46 16.66 1.82
N GLU A 92 24.81 15.45 1.36
CA GLU A 92 25.95 15.27 0.48
C GLU A 92 25.56 15.28 -0.98
N GLY A 93 24.29 15.54 -1.28
CA GLY A 93 23.80 15.59 -2.64
C GLY A 93 23.39 14.28 -3.23
N HIS A 94 23.41 13.21 -2.47
CA HIS A 94 22.98 11.90 -2.96
C HIS A 94 21.45 11.82 -3.01
N HIS A 95 20.95 11.20 -4.06
CA HIS A 95 19.52 11.00 -4.23
C HIS A 95 19.13 9.62 -3.72
N ARG A 96 18.12 9.58 -2.88
CA ARG A 96 17.61 8.32 -2.33
C ARG A 96 16.11 8.28 -2.45
N ASN A 97 15.63 7.10 -2.77
CA ASN A 97 14.20 6.88 -2.79
C ASN A 97 13.79 6.29 -1.44
N ARG A 98 13.04 7.03 -0.65
CA ARG A 98 12.56 6.57 0.65
C ARG A 98 11.11 6.15 0.53
N PHE A 99 10.78 5.08 1.23
CA PHE A 99 9.44 4.49 1.18
C PHE A 99 8.68 4.78 2.46
N THR A 100 7.39 5.02 2.30
CA THR A 100 6.49 5.34 3.40
C THR A 100 5.22 4.52 3.23
N VAL A 101 4.69 4.00 4.33
CA VAL A 101 3.39 3.34 4.29
C VAL A 101 2.32 4.41 4.18
N VAL A 102 1.44 4.29 3.18
CA VAL A 102 0.40 5.30 2.94
C VAL A 102 -1.00 4.78 3.27
N VAL A 103 -1.09 3.55 3.75
CA VAL A 103 -2.37 2.96 4.17
C VAL A 103 -2.40 2.87 5.68
N ASP A 104 -3.43 3.45 6.32
CA ASP A 104 -3.65 3.31 7.75
C ASP A 104 -4.52 2.13 8.07
N HIS A 105 -5.38 1.76 7.14
CA HIS A 105 -6.55 0.97 7.48
C HIS A 105 -7.03 0.23 6.24
N LEU A 106 -7.27 -1.03 6.37
CA LEU A 106 -7.86 -1.85 5.33
C LEU A 106 -9.13 -2.47 5.87
N GLN A 107 -10.18 -2.48 5.06
CA GLN A 107 -11.46 -3.04 5.44
C GLN A 107 -11.91 -4.01 4.36
N LEU A 108 -12.23 -5.23 4.77
CA LEU A 108 -12.78 -6.23 3.86
C LEU A 108 -14.27 -6.30 4.05
N GLN A 109 -14.98 -6.26 2.93
CA GLN A 109 -16.43 -6.41 2.93
C GLN A 109 -16.79 -7.65 2.12
N PHE A 110 -17.64 -8.50 2.69
CA PHE A 110 -18.11 -9.71 2.03
C PHE A 110 -19.51 -9.44 1.53
N GLU A 111 -19.66 -9.35 0.22
CA GLU A 111 -20.91 -9.00 -0.43
C GLU A 111 -21.37 -10.14 -1.32
N SER A 112 -22.63 -10.08 -1.75
CA SER A 112 -23.18 -11.16 -2.56
C SER A 112 -22.46 -11.35 -3.87
N ASP A 113 -21.80 -10.30 -4.38
CA ASP A 113 -21.06 -10.38 -5.64
C ASP A 113 -19.55 -10.49 -5.43
N GLY A 114 -19.11 -10.72 -4.19
CA GLY A 114 -17.68 -10.93 -3.94
C GLY A 114 -17.16 -10.16 -2.75
N ILE A 115 -15.84 -10.22 -2.61
CA ILE A 115 -15.14 -9.56 -1.53
C ILE A 115 -14.60 -8.23 -2.05
N ARG A 116 -14.79 -7.18 -1.27
CA ARG A 116 -14.26 -5.87 -1.61
C ARG A 116 -13.31 -5.39 -0.53
N LEU A 117 -12.20 -4.81 -0.95
CA LEU A 117 -11.20 -4.25 -0.06
C LEU A 117 -11.19 -2.73 -0.24
N GLU A 118 -11.27 -2.02 0.87
CA GLU A 118 -11.15 -0.57 0.87
C GLU A 118 -9.99 -0.16 1.76
N ALA A 119 -9.29 0.87 1.35
CA ALA A 119 -8.14 1.38 2.08
C ALA A 119 -8.36 2.84 2.42
N SER A 120 -7.80 3.26 3.55
CA SER A 120 -7.77 4.67 3.92
C SER A 120 -6.43 4.99 4.53
N GLY A 121 -6.07 6.25 4.48
CA GLY A 121 -4.78 6.73 4.96
C GLY A 121 -4.67 8.27 4.84
#